data_13bdd79ec89886d0b97e9678ae3aefad
#
_entry.id   13bdd79ec89886d0b97e9678ae3aefad
#
_cell.length_a   1.000
_cell.length_b   1.000
_cell.length_c   1.000
_cell.angle_alpha   90.00
_cell.angle_beta   90.00
_cell.angle_gamma   90.00
#
_symmetry.space_group_name_H-M   'P 1'
#
loop_
_entity.id
_entity.type
_entity.pdbx_description
1 polymer ?
#
loop_
_entity_poly.entity_id
_entity_poly.type
_entity_poly.pdbx_seq_one_letter_code
_entity_poly.pdbx_strand_id
1 'polypeptide(L)'
;MAKLKITRATGEVTEHQITPAIEFAFEAYKGKGFHKAFRDDEKQSDVFWLAYECLKRAAVTIPLFGADFVEMLAKVEVLDDDPEL
;
A
#
# COMPACT_ATOMS: atom_id res chain seq x y z
N MET A 1 -2.58 -6.04 -13.30
CA MET A 1 -2.21 -6.15 -11.88
C MET A 1 -1.95 -4.76 -11.32
N ALA A 2 -2.44 -4.48 -10.14
CA ALA A 2 -2.30 -3.16 -9.55
C ALA A 2 -0.89 -2.90 -9.05
N LYS A 3 -0.50 -1.64 -9.10
CA LYS A 3 0.77 -1.15 -8.57
C LYS A 3 0.50 -0.05 -7.57
N LEU A 4 1.45 0.16 -6.68
CA LEU A 4 1.40 1.25 -5.72
C LEU A 4 2.57 2.18 -5.99
N LYS A 5 2.27 3.45 -6.21
CA LYS A 5 3.30 4.47 -6.38
C LYS A 5 3.40 5.27 -5.10
N ILE A 6 4.58 5.23 -4.49
CA ILE A 6 4.82 5.85 -3.19
C ILE A 6 5.80 7.01 -3.36
N THR A 7 5.38 8.20 -2.97
CA THR A 7 6.25 9.38 -2.89
C THR A 7 6.50 9.65 -1.42
N ARG A 8 7.77 9.60 -1.02
CA ARG A 8 8.14 9.86 0.37
C ARG A 8 8.38 11.34 0.60
N ALA A 9 8.34 11.77 1.85
CA ALA A 9 8.55 13.17 2.22
C ALA A 9 9.91 13.69 1.76
N THR A 10 10.88 12.81 1.56
CA THR A 10 12.20 13.16 1.04
C THR A 10 12.19 13.49 -0.46
N GLY A 11 11.08 13.22 -1.15
CA GLY A 11 10.95 13.38 -2.59
C GLY A 11 11.24 12.13 -3.39
N GLU A 12 11.66 11.06 -2.73
CA GLU A 12 11.96 9.80 -3.40
C GLU A 12 10.66 9.12 -3.83
N VAL A 13 10.62 8.63 -5.07
CA VAL A 13 9.43 7.99 -5.65
C VAL A 13 9.78 6.56 -6.03
N THR A 14 8.96 5.61 -5.60
CA THR A 14 9.11 4.21 -5.97
C THR A 14 7.78 3.62 -6.37
N GLU A 15 7.81 2.59 -7.22
CA GLU A 15 6.61 1.86 -7.62
C GLU A 15 6.75 0.41 -7.21
N HIS A 16 5.67 -0.17 -6.74
CA HIS A 16 5.67 -1.54 -6.23
C HIS A 16 4.47 -2.30 -6.77
N GLN A 17 4.71 -3.54 -7.20
CA GLN A 17 3.62 -4.42 -7.60
C GLN A 17 2.87 -4.88 -6.35
N ILE A 18 1.55 -4.88 -6.43
CA ILE A 18 0.72 -5.48 -5.38
C ILE A 18 0.59 -6.96 -5.72
N THR A 19 1.45 -7.76 -5.11
CA THR A 19 1.54 -9.19 -5.38
C THR A 19 0.47 -9.97 -4.62
N PRO A 20 0.21 -11.23 -4.99
CA PRO A 20 -0.68 -12.08 -4.20
C PRO A 20 -0.28 -12.19 -2.74
N ALA A 21 1.02 -12.19 -2.44
CA ALA A 21 1.48 -12.25 -1.05
C ALA A 21 1.05 -10.99 -0.27
N ILE A 22 1.09 -9.82 -0.92
CA ILE A 22 0.66 -8.58 -0.30
C ILE A 22 -0.85 -8.56 -0.12
N GLU A 23 -1.59 -9.05 -1.12
CA GLU A 23 -3.05 -9.16 -1.01
C GLU A 23 -3.46 -10.08 0.14
N PHE A 24 -2.78 -11.21 0.26
CA PHE A 24 -3.04 -12.14 1.34
C PHE A 24 -2.77 -11.51 2.70
N ALA A 25 -1.65 -10.82 2.83
CA ALA A 25 -1.30 -10.14 4.08
C ALA A 25 -2.33 -9.05 4.43
N PHE A 26 -2.79 -8.31 3.42
CA PHE A 26 -3.81 -7.28 3.62
C PHE A 26 -5.11 -7.89 4.11
N GLU A 27 -5.53 -8.99 3.50
CA GLU A 27 -6.78 -9.64 3.89
C GLU A 27 -6.70 -10.18 5.32
N ALA A 28 -5.55 -10.70 5.72
CA ALA A 28 -5.34 -11.15 7.09
C ALA A 28 -5.40 -9.97 8.08
N TYR A 29 -4.83 -8.83 7.69
CA TYR A 29 -4.84 -7.63 8.51
C TYR A 29 -6.26 -7.03 8.61
N LYS A 30 -6.95 -6.94 7.49
CA LYS A 30 -8.25 -6.26 7.42
C LYS A 30 -9.41 -7.18 7.80
N GLY A 31 -9.26 -8.47 7.62
CA GLY A 31 -10.36 -9.43 7.83
C GLY A 31 -11.43 -9.36 6.75
N LYS A 32 -11.06 -8.90 5.56
CA LYS A 32 -12.01 -8.66 4.47
C LYS A 32 -11.27 -8.85 3.15
N GLY A 33 -11.97 -9.24 2.10
CA GLY A 33 -11.39 -9.41 0.78
C GLY A 33 -10.76 -8.12 0.26
N PHE A 34 -9.65 -8.24 -0.46
CA PHE A 34 -8.86 -7.11 -0.93
C PHE A 34 -9.70 -6.12 -1.74
N HIS A 35 -10.33 -6.60 -2.81
CA HIS A 35 -11.11 -5.72 -3.70
C HIS A 35 -12.33 -5.15 -2.99
N LYS A 36 -12.95 -5.96 -2.13
CA LYS A 36 -14.13 -5.53 -1.40
C LYS A 36 -13.77 -4.38 -0.43
N ALA A 37 -12.64 -4.48 0.24
CA ALA A 37 -12.21 -3.45 1.18
C ALA A 37 -12.03 -2.10 0.46
N PHE A 38 -11.36 -2.11 -0.69
CA PHE A 38 -11.11 -0.87 -1.42
C PHE A 38 -12.35 -0.33 -2.11
N ARG A 39 -13.23 -1.20 -2.58
CA ARG A 39 -14.46 -0.77 -3.23
C ARG A 39 -15.47 -0.20 -2.25
N ASP A 40 -15.63 -0.87 -1.09
CA ASP A 40 -16.70 -0.53 -0.15
C ASP A 40 -16.27 0.47 0.91
N ASP A 41 -15.03 0.37 1.41
CA ASP A 41 -14.57 1.20 2.53
C ASP A 41 -13.84 2.45 2.07
N GLU A 42 -13.06 2.37 1.00
CA GLU A 42 -12.30 3.49 0.42
C GLU A 42 -11.48 4.27 1.44
N LYS A 43 -10.86 3.55 2.38
CA LYS A 43 -10.11 4.21 3.46
C LYS A 43 -8.66 4.48 3.06
N GLN A 44 -8.20 5.71 3.28
CA GLN A 44 -6.81 6.06 3.03
C GLN A 44 -5.87 5.26 3.93
N SER A 45 -6.29 4.96 5.15
CA SER A 45 -5.45 4.15 6.04
C SER A 45 -5.14 2.77 5.45
N ASP A 46 -6.04 2.21 4.67
CA ASP A 46 -5.80 0.94 3.98
C ASP A 46 -4.71 1.09 2.91
N VAL A 47 -4.75 2.19 2.18
CA VAL A 47 -3.73 2.48 1.17
C VAL A 47 -2.36 2.69 1.84
N PHE A 48 -2.33 3.39 2.97
CA PHE A 48 -1.10 3.60 3.71
C PHE A 48 -0.54 2.28 4.26
N TRP A 49 -1.41 1.38 4.68
CA TRP A 49 -0.97 0.06 5.13
C TRP A 49 -0.34 -0.73 3.98
N LEU A 50 -0.90 -0.64 2.78
CA LEU A 50 -0.29 -1.26 1.60
C LEU A 50 1.10 -0.68 1.34
N ALA A 51 1.24 0.64 1.47
CA ALA A 51 2.55 1.28 1.30
C ALA A 51 3.55 0.74 2.31
N TYR A 52 3.13 0.58 3.57
CA TYR A 52 3.96 0.01 4.61
C TYR A 52 4.43 -1.40 4.22
N GLU A 53 3.52 -2.25 3.78
CA GLU A 53 3.83 -3.62 3.40
C GLU A 53 4.81 -3.66 2.21
N CYS A 54 4.57 -2.81 1.21
CA CYS A 54 5.44 -2.74 0.04
C CYS A 54 6.87 -2.33 0.41
N LEU A 55 7.01 -1.28 1.23
CA LEU A 55 8.33 -0.79 1.63
C LEU A 55 9.05 -1.79 2.53
N LYS A 56 8.31 -2.44 3.43
CA LYS A 56 8.88 -3.46 4.30
C LYS A 56 9.43 -4.63 3.49
N ARG A 57 8.70 -5.08 2.49
CA ARG A 57 9.14 -6.19 1.63
C ARG A 57 10.28 -5.81 0.71
N ALA A 58 10.41 -4.51 0.42
CA ALA A 58 11.54 -4.00 -0.37
C ALA A 58 12.78 -3.74 0.49
N ALA A 59 12.75 -4.12 1.76
CA ALA A 59 13.83 -3.97 2.73
C ALA A 59 14.22 -2.51 2.98
N VAL A 60 13.25 -1.60 2.86
CA VAL A 60 13.46 -0.19 3.20
C VAL A 60 13.28 -0.04 4.71
N THR A 61 14.21 0.66 5.35
CA THR A 61 14.12 0.93 6.79
C THR A 61 12.98 1.92 7.04
N ILE A 62 11.97 1.49 7.79
CA ILE A 62 10.78 2.28 8.07
C ILE A 62 10.34 2.06 9.52
N PRO A 63 9.64 3.05 10.11
CA PRO A 63 9.04 2.83 11.44
C PRO A 63 7.90 1.81 11.33
N LEU A 64 7.47 1.30 12.47
CA LEU A 64 6.28 0.45 12.50
C LEU A 64 5.07 1.24 12.02
N PHE A 65 4.10 0.53 11.47
CA PHE A 65 2.90 1.17 10.93
C PHE A 65 2.19 1.98 12.01
N GLY A 66 1.96 3.25 11.73
CA GLY A 66 1.32 4.18 12.64
C GLY A 66 1.59 5.60 12.17
N ALA A 67 1.38 6.57 13.07
CA ALA A 67 1.51 7.98 12.72
C ALA A 67 2.91 8.32 12.20
N ASP A 68 3.96 7.78 12.81
CA ASP A 68 5.33 8.09 12.39
C ASP A 68 5.60 7.58 10.97
N PHE A 69 5.08 6.41 10.64
CA PHE A 69 5.21 5.89 9.29
C PHE A 69 4.47 6.77 8.29
N VAL A 70 3.24 7.16 8.61
CA VAL A 70 2.41 7.95 7.70
C VAL A 70 3.05 9.32 7.46
N GLU A 71 3.71 9.90 8.45
CA GLU A 71 4.37 11.19 8.28
C GLU A 71 5.53 11.16 7.29
N MET A 72 6.12 10.01 7.04
CA MET A 72 7.19 9.92 6.04
C MET A 72 6.66 9.82 4.62
N LEU A 73 5.36 9.72 4.44
CA LEU A 73 4.72 9.64 3.13
C LEU A 73 4.26 11.03 2.68
N ALA A 74 4.56 11.38 1.43
CA ALA A 74 4.01 12.60 0.83
C ALA A 74 2.76 12.26 0.03
N LYS A 75 2.78 11.12 -0.69
CA LYS A 75 1.66 10.73 -1.53
C LYS A 75 1.72 9.24 -1.83
N VAL A 76 0.57 8.59 -1.85
CA VAL A 76 0.47 7.19 -2.25
C VAL A 76 -0.67 7.09 -3.27
N GLU A 77 -0.36 6.52 -4.44
CA GLU A 77 -1.33 6.35 -5.50
C GLU A 77 -1.46 4.88 -5.88
N VAL A 78 -2.69 4.43 -6.06
CA VAL A 78 -2.94 3.10 -6.60
C VAL A 78 -3.05 3.23 -8.10
N LEU A 79 -2.18 2.54 -8.82
CA LEU A 79 -2.17 2.52 -10.28
C LEU A 79 -2.68 1.17 -10.75
N ASP A 80 -3.71 1.20 -11.57
CA ASP A 80 -4.30 -0.03 -12.09
C ASP A 80 -4.01 -0.12 -13.58
N ASP A 81 -2.96 -0.86 -13.92
CA ASP A 81 -2.52 -1.02 -15.30
C ASP A 81 -3.26 -2.15 -16.01
N ASP A 82 -4.00 -2.95 -15.27
CA ASP A 82 -4.66 -4.12 -15.82
C ASP A 82 -6.16 -3.90 -15.79
N PRO A 83 -6.78 -3.66 -16.95
CA PRO A 83 -8.22 -3.37 -16.98
C PRO A 83 -9.10 -4.55 -16.59
N GLU A 84 -8.51 -5.72 -16.42
CA GLU A 84 -9.27 -6.91 -16.04
C GLU A 84 -9.45 -7.07 -14.54
N LEU A 85 -8.86 -6.22 -13.75
CA LEU A 85 -9.00 -6.28 -12.30
C LEU A 85 -10.33 -5.75 -11.79
#